data_21096823749a701264bd87e38e4fef41
#
_entry.id   21096823749a701264bd87e38e4fef41
#
_cell.length_a   1.000
_cell.length_b   1.000
_cell.length_c   1.000
_cell.angle_alpha   90.00
_cell.angle_beta   90.00
_cell.angle_gamma   90.00
#
_symmetry.space_group_name_H-M   'P 1'
#
loop_
_entity.id
_entity.type
_entity.pdbx_description
1 polymer ?
#
loop_
_entity_poly.entity_id
_entity_poly.type
_entity_poly.pdbx_seq_one_letter_code
_entity_poly.pdbx_strand_id
1 'polypeptide(L)' 'MHQEPQWKKYRKRPVVIHAFQTDKDMYIETLEGVMHASAGDWVIQGVSGELYPCKPDIFEQTYDLEES' A
#
# COMPACT_ATOMS: atom_id res chain seq x y z
N MET A 1 2.40 33.35 -18.05
CA MET A 1 1.67 33.66 -16.82
C MET A 1 1.39 32.38 -16.05
N HIS A 2 1.84 32.32 -14.85
CA HIS A 2 1.69 31.12 -14.04
C HIS A 2 0.42 31.21 -13.21
N GLN A 3 -0.41 30.18 -13.28
CA GLN A 3 -1.51 30.03 -12.36
C GLN A 3 -1.03 29.16 -11.18
N GLU A 4 -1.27 29.64 -10.00
CA GLU A 4 -1.00 28.83 -8.83
C GLU A 4 -2.01 27.70 -8.74
N PRO A 5 -1.57 26.51 -8.33
CA PRO A 5 -2.50 25.39 -8.17
C PRO A 5 -3.52 25.69 -7.07
N GLN A 6 -4.71 25.17 -7.28
CA GLN A 6 -5.81 25.31 -6.33
C GLN A 6 -5.80 24.12 -5.38
N TRP A 7 -5.23 24.29 -4.20
CA TRP A 7 -5.19 23.23 -3.19
C TRP A 7 -6.56 23.08 -2.55
N LYS A 8 -7.06 21.85 -2.52
CA LYS A 8 -8.31 21.50 -1.86
C LYS A 8 -8.08 20.38 -0.88
N LYS A 9 -8.94 20.29 0.11
CA LYS A 9 -8.86 19.20 1.08
C LYS A 9 -9.60 17.99 0.54
N TYR A 10 -8.93 16.85 0.61
CA TYR A 10 -9.54 15.58 0.23
C TYR A 10 -9.34 14.60 1.38
N ARG A 11 -10.35 13.80 1.62
CA ARG A 11 -10.30 12.73 2.60
C ARG A 11 -10.18 11.42 1.87
N LYS A 12 -9.20 10.61 2.28
CA LYS A 12 -9.08 9.26 1.74
C LYS A 12 -10.32 8.47 2.15
N ARG A 13 -10.93 7.79 1.20
CA ARG A 13 -12.08 6.94 1.49
C ARG A 13 -11.62 5.72 2.27
N PRO A 14 -12.40 5.27 3.27
CA PRO A 14 -12.09 4.02 3.94
C PRO A 14 -12.26 2.87 2.96
N VAL A 15 -11.19 2.12 2.76
CA VAL A 15 -11.16 1.00 1.82
C VAL A 15 -10.59 -0.20 2.55
N VAL A 16 -11.25 -1.35 2.43
CA VAL A 16 -10.73 -2.59 2.96
C VAL A 16 -9.81 -3.21 1.93
N ILE A 17 -8.60 -3.53 2.37
CA ILE A 17 -7.60 -4.22 1.53
C ILE A 17 -7.23 -5.52 2.23
N HIS A 18 -6.58 -6.40 1.49
CA HIS A 18 -6.02 -7.61 2.07
C HIS A 18 -4.50 -7.47 2.09
N ALA A 19 -3.88 -8.00 3.13
CA ALA A 19 -2.43 -7.89 3.26
C ALA A 19 -1.89 -9.04 4.09
N PHE A 20 -0.63 -9.38 3.85
CA PHE A 20 0.10 -10.28 4.73
C PHE A 20 1.50 -9.74 4.92
N GLN A 21 2.08 -10.04 6.07
CA GLN A 21 3.47 -9.70 6.35
C GLN A 21 4.34 -10.90 5.94
N THR A 22 5.30 -10.65 5.06
CA THR A 22 6.17 -11.74 4.63
C THR A 22 7.28 -11.97 5.64
N ASP A 23 7.61 -13.24 5.89
CA ASP A 23 8.71 -13.62 6.75
C ASP A 23 10.00 -13.91 5.98
N LYS A 24 9.98 -13.68 4.67
CA LYS A 24 11.13 -13.92 3.78
C LYS A 24 11.13 -12.90 2.66
N ASP A 25 12.29 -12.74 2.05
CA ASP A 25 12.42 -11.90 0.85
C ASP A 25 11.66 -12.54 -0.30
N MET A 26 10.94 -11.73 -1.05
CA MET A 26 10.21 -12.22 -2.21
C MET A 26 10.07 -11.12 -3.25
N TYR A 27 9.85 -11.54 -4.48
CA TYR A 27 9.56 -10.63 -5.58
C TYR A 27 8.08 -10.72 -5.92
N ILE A 28 7.48 -9.57 -6.19
CA ILE A 28 6.06 -9.49 -6.55
C ILE A 28 5.91 -8.69 -7.83
N GLU A 29 4.96 -9.09 -8.65
CA GLU A 29 4.61 -8.33 -9.84
C GLU A 29 3.60 -7.26 -9.47
N THR A 30 3.96 -6.03 -9.74
CA THR A 30 3.10 -4.87 -9.48
C THR A 30 2.73 -4.20 -10.79
N LEU A 31 1.83 -3.22 -10.73
CA LEU A 31 1.49 -2.44 -11.92
C LEU A 31 2.69 -1.68 -12.49
N GLU A 32 3.70 -1.45 -11.68
CA GLU A 32 4.91 -0.73 -12.08
C GLU A 32 6.08 -1.67 -12.40
N GLY A 33 5.83 -2.98 -12.50
CA GLY A 33 6.83 -3.99 -12.74
C GLY A 33 7.13 -4.82 -11.51
N VAL A 34 8.22 -5.58 -11.54
CA VAL A 34 8.61 -6.45 -10.45
C VAL A 34 9.25 -5.63 -9.33
N MET A 35 8.75 -5.79 -8.12
CA MET A 35 9.29 -5.12 -6.94
C MET A 35 9.68 -6.16 -5.89
N HIS A 36 10.65 -5.79 -5.06
CA HIS A 36 11.17 -6.65 -4.02
C HIS A 36 10.53 -6.30 -2.69
N ALA A 37 10.01 -7.31 -2.00
CA ALA A 37 9.56 -7.21 -0.61
C ALA A 37 10.56 -7.94 0.26
N SER A 38 11.12 -7.25 1.25
CA SER A 38 12.07 -7.84 2.19
C SER A 38 11.34 -8.51 3.34
N ALA A 39 12.00 -9.46 3.99
CA ALA A 39 11.44 -10.08 5.19
C ALA A 39 10.99 -9.01 6.18
N GLY A 40 9.75 -9.11 6.65
CA GLY A 40 9.14 -8.13 7.54
C GLY A 40 8.28 -7.09 6.82
N ASP A 41 8.43 -6.94 5.52
CA ASP A 41 7.58 -6.05 4.74
C ASP A 41 6.18 -6.64 4.59
N TRP A 42 5.23 -5.76 4.29
CA TRP A 42 3.86 -6.18 4.02
C TRP A 42 3.64 -6.23 2.51
N VAL A 43 2.85 -7.20 2.09
CA VAL A 43 2.37 -7.31 0.72
C VAL A 43 0.89 -7.00 0.74
N ILE A 44 0.48 -6.00 0.00
CA ILE A 44 -0.88 -5.49 -0.01
C ILE A 44 -1.54 -5.85 -1.33
N GLN A 45 -2.77 -6.35 -1.24
CA GLN A 45 -3.63 -6.52 -2.40
C GLN A 45 -4.69 -5.43 -2.36
N GLY A 46 -4.65 -4.53 -3.33
CA GLY A 46 -5.58 -3.43 -3.43
C GLY A 46 -6.95 -3.88 -3.94
N VAL A 47 -7.86 -2.92 -4.04
CA VAL A 47 -9.27 -3.20 -4.37
C VAL A 47 -9.46 -3.79 -5.75
N SER A 48 -8.53 -3.55 -6.66
CA SER A 48 -8.57 -4.11 -8.01
C SER A 48 -7.71 -5.37 -8.17
N GLY A 49 -7.24 -5.92 -7.06
CA GLY A 49 -6.41 -7.11 -7.07
C GLY A 49 -4.93 -6.84 -7.32
N GLU A 50 -4.53 -5.60 -7.52
CA GLU A 50 -3.12 -5.23 -7.71
C GLU A 50 -2.32 -5.50 -6.44
N LEU A 51 -1.06 -5.91 -6.61
CA LEU A 51 -0.16 -6.18 -5.49
C LEU A 51 0.91 -5.10 -5.41
N TYR A 52 1.32 -4.78 -4.19
CA TYR A 52 2.45 -3.88 -3.96
C TYR A 52 3.01 -4.07 -2.56
N PRO A 53 4.34 -3.80 -2.39
CA PRO A 53 4.97 -3.92 -1.08
C PRO A 53 4.80 -2.65 -0.26
N CYS A 54 4.86 -2.81 1.05
CA CYS A 54 4.78 -1.68 1.98
C CYS A 54 5.70 -1.93 3.15
N LYS A 55 6.43 -0.92 3.57
CA LYS A 55 7.30 -1.02 4.73
C LYS A 55 6.50 -1.17 6.01
N PRO A 56 7.02 -1.93 7.01
CA PRO A 56 6.24 -2.22 8.22
C PRO A 56 5.79 -0.97 8.97
N ASP A 57 6.68 0.01 9.12
CA ASP A 57 6.36 1.23 9.85
C ASP A 57 5.27 2.05 9.14
N ILE A 58 5.33 2.11 7.82
CA ILE A 58 4.32 2.82 7.03
C ILE A 58 2.99 2.08 7.10
N PHE A 59 3.04 0.74 7.02
CA PHE A 59 1.83 -0.07 7.10
C PHE A 59 1.11 0.14 8.43
N GLU A 60 1.85 0.11 9.53
CA GLU A 60 1.28 0.27 10.87
C GLU A 60 0.64 1.65 11.06
N GLN A 61 1.17 2.68 10.41
CA GLN A 61 0.61 4.03 10.48
C GLN A 61 -0.63 4.20 9.60
N THR A 62 -0.80 3.35 8.61
CA THR A 62 -1.82 3.53 7.58
C THR A 62 -3.02 2.62 7.76
N TYR A 63 -2.81 1.41 8.27
CA TYR A 63 -3.84 0.38 8.30
C TYR A 63 -4.02 -0.20 9.68
N ASP A 64 -5.27 -0.50 10.01
CA ASP A 64 -5.64 -1.25 11.19
C ASP A 64 -6.25 -2.58 10.77
N LEU A 65 -6.01 -3.61 11.56
CA LEU A 65 -6.63 -4.90 11.32
C LEU A 65 -8.13 -4.79 11.51
N GLU A 66 -8.89 -5.18 10.49
CA GLU A 66 -10.34 -5.23 10.59
C GLU A 66 -10.75 -6.63 10.92
N GLU A 67 -11.37 -6.80 12.08
CA GLU A 67 -11.90 -8.06 12.55
C GLU A 67 -13.42 -8.07 12.38
N SER A 68 -13.92 -9.15 11.78
CA SER A 68 -15.36 -9.33 11.58
C SER A 68 -15.99 -10.02 12.76
#